data_d0f82c29dbb2541bb3be6dfc474e33ba
#
_entry.id   d0f82c29dbb2541bb3be6dfc474e33ba
#
_cell.length_a   1.000
_cell.length_b   1.000
_cell.length_c   1.000
_cell.angle_alpha   90.00
_cell.angle_beta   90.00
_cell.angle_gamma   90.00
#
_symmetry.space_group_name_H-M   'P 1'
#
loop_
_entity.id
_entity.type
_entity.pdbx_description
1 polymer ?
#
loop_
_entity_poly.entity_id
_entity_poly.type
_entity_poly.pdbx_seq_one_letter_code
_entity_poly.pdbx_strand_id
1 'polypeptide(L)'
;MARWKKPTKEEILENRRTLAERARNGDLRLPEAVVEIRKGFGMTQEEFAKTLSLTRRQVAEIEAGTANPTLETLFKIGRIFGFTVGFITRE
;
A
#
# COMPACT_ATOMS: atom_id res chain seq x y z
N MET A 1 -5.07 15.41 -18.12
CA MET A 1 -4.80 14.25 -17.24
C MET A 1 -5.64 14.36 -15.96
N ALA A 2 -6.33 13.29 -15.62
CA ALA A 2 -7.18 13.31 -14.44
C ALA A 2 -6.33 13.29 -13.17
N ARG A 3 -6.64 14.17 -12.23
CA ARG A 3 -5.99 14.19 -10.95
C ARG A 3 -6.64 13.14 -10.04
N TRP A 4 -5.82 12.41 -9.30
CA TRP A 4 -6.34 11.45 -8.34
C TRP A 4 -7.14 12.19 -7.26
N LYS A 5 -8.35 11.71 -7.00
CA LYS A 5 -9.22 12.26 -5.97
C LYS A 5 -9.20 11.34 -4.76
N LYS A 6 -9.15 11.95 -3.57
CA LYS A 6 -9.27 11.16 -2.34
C LYS A 6 -10.64 10.52 -2.28
N PRO A 7 -10.70 9.24 -1.91
CA PRO A 7 -11.99 8.55 -1.78
C PRO A 7 -12.77 9.05 -0.58
N THR A 8 -14.08 8.88 -0.62
CA THR A 8 -14.97 9.14 0.52
C THR A 8 -14.78 8.06 1.58
N LYS A 9 -15.36 8.27 2.77
CA LYS A 9 -15.30 7.27 3.84
C LYS A 9 -15.90 5.94 3.40
N GLU A 10 -17.03 5.98 2.70
CA GLU A 10 -17.66 4.75 2.20
C GLU A 10 -16.77 4.05 1.18
N GLU A 11 -16.15 4.82 0.31
CA GLU A 11 -15.22 4.26 -0.68
C GLU A 11 -14.00 3.64 0.00
N ILE A 12 -13.48 4.25 1.05
CA ILE A 12 -12.35 3.69 1.80
C ILE A 12 -12.73 2.35 2.40
N LEU A 13 -13.93 2.24 3.00
CA LEU A 13 -14.39 0.98 3.58
C LEU A 13 -14.49 -0.10 2.51
N GLU A 14 -15.02 0.24 1.34
CA GLU A 14 -15.12 -0.70 0.23
C GLU A 14 -13.73 -1.08 -0.29
N ASN A 15 -12.83 -0.09 -0.42
CA ASN A 15 -11.46 -0.33 -0.86
C ASN A 15 -10.73 -1.27 0.09
N ARG A 16 -10.91 -1.10 1.39
CA ARG A 16 -10.28 -1.97 2.40
C ARG A 16 -10.76 -3.40 2.25
N ARG A 17 -12.05 -3.58 2.00
CA ARG A 17 -12.62 -4.91 1.80
C ARG A 17 -12.05 -5.56 0.54
N THR A 18 -11.99 -4.81 -0.55
CA THR A 18 -11.45 -5.29 -1.83
C THR A 18 -9.97 -5.66 -1.69
N LEU A 19 -9.20 -4.82 -1.03
CA LEU A 19 -7.77 -5.08 -0.81
C LEU A 19 -7.55 -6.35 0.01
N ALA A 20 -8.34 -6.51 1.08
CA ALA A 20 -8.24 -7.70 1.93
C ALA A 20 -8.57 -8.96 1.13
N GLU A 21 -9.59 -8.90 0.30
CA GLU A 21 -9.97 -10.02 -0.56
C GLU A 21 -8.87 -10.36 -1.56
N ARG A 22 -8.30 -9.34 -2.20
CA ARG A 22 -7.19 -9.54 -3.14
C ARG A 22 -5.96 -10.12 -2.45
N ALA A 23 -5.68 -9.67 -1.22
CA ALA A 23 -4.57 -10.21 -0.45
C ALA A 23 -4.78 -11.70 -0.16
N ARG A 24 -6.00 -12.09 0.22
CA ARG A 24 -6.33 -13.49 0.47
C ARG A 24 -6.16 -14.34 -0.79
N ASN A 25 -6.41 -13.76 -1.96
CA ASN A 25 -6.30 -14.46 -3.24
C ASN A 25 -4.89 -14.44 -3.82
N GLY A 26 -3.94 -13.80 -3.15
CA GLY A 26 -2.57 -13.69 -3.65
C GLY A 26 -2.39 -12.70 -4.77
N ASP A 27 -3.34 -11.76 -4.92
CA ASP A 27 -3.33 -10.77 -6.01
C ASP A 27 -2.77 -9.41 -5.60
N LEU A 28 -2.46 -9.23 -4.33
CA LEU A 28 -1.94 -7.95 -3.84
C LEU A 28 -0.43 -8.07 -3.71
N ARG A 29 0.27 -7.87 -4.82
CA ARG A 29 1.69 -8.15 -4.94
C ARG A 29 2.55 -6.90 -5.02
N LEU A 30 3.76 -7.01 -4.49
CA LEU A 30 4.75 -5.94 -4.54
C LEU A 30 5.33 -5.83 -5.96
N PRO A 31 5.76 -4.63 -6.38
CA PRO A 31 5.69 -3.38 -5.60
C PRO A 31 4.34 -2.66 -5.70
N GLU A 32 3.49 -3.01 -6.65
CA GLU A 32 2.22 -2.33 -6.91
C GLU A 32 1.30 -2.28 -5.69
N ALA A 33 1.38 -3.29 -4.84
CA ALA A 33 0.55 -3.37 -3.64
C ALA A 33 0.68 -2.13 -2.75
N VAL A 34 1.87 -1.56 -2.68
CA VAL A 34 2.11 -0.41 -1.80
C VAL A 34 1.27 0.79 -2.22
N VAL A 35 1.29 1.12 -3.52
CA VAL A 35 0.51 2.25 -4.02
C VAL A 35 -1.00 1.96 -3.94
N GLU A 36 -1.39 0.72 -4.18
CA GLU A 36 -2.80 0.34 -4.10
C GLU A 36 -3.33 0.46 -2.67
N ILE A 37 -2.55 0.03 -1.68
CA ILE A 37 -2.91 0.18 -0.27
C ILE A 37 -3.03 1.66 0.07
N ARG A 38 -2.02 2.45 -0.28
CA ARG A 38 -2.03 3.89 0.01
C ARG A 38 -3.27 4.56 -0.56
N LYS A 39 -3.51 4.38 -1.85
CA LYS A 39 -4.65 5.02 -2.52
C LYS A 39 -5.99 4.50 -1.99
N GLY A 40 -6.06 3.20 -1.75
CA GLY A 40 -7.28 2.59 -1.21
C GLY A 40 -7.65 3.14 0.17
N PHE A 41 -6.65 3.46 0.98
CA PHE A 41 -6.87 4.07 2.30
C PHE A 41 -6.97 5.60 2.22
N GLY A 42 -6.96 6.17 1.01
CA GLY A 42 -7.18 7.59 0.82
C GLY A 42 -6.03 8.49 1.22
N MET A 43 -4.80 8.01 1.12
CA MET A 43 -3.63 8.77 1.58
C MET A 43 -2.80 9.28 0.41
N THR A 44 -2.29 10.50 0.54
CA THR A 44 -1.27 11.03 -0.37
C THR A 44 0.07 10.39 -0.02
N GLN A 45 1.05 10.52 -0.92
CA GLN A 45 2.41 10.04 -0.63
C GLN A 45 2.98 10.70 0.61
N GLU A 46 2.70 12.00 0.82
CA GLU A 46 3.17 12.71 2.01
C GLU A 46 2.57 12.15 3.29
N GLU A 47 1.26 11.92 3.28
CA GLU A 47 0.57 11.35 4.44
C GLU A 47 1.10 9.95 4.76
N PHE A 48 1.27 9.16 3.73
CA PHE A 48 1.78 7.80 3.87
C PHE A 48 3.20 7.80 4.43
N ALA A 49 4.04 8.70 3.90
CA ALA A 49 5.42 8.85 4.36
C ALA A 49 5.47 9.21 5.85
N LYS A 50 4.63 10.16 6.27
CA LYS A 50 4.56 10.54 7.69
C LYS A 50 4.16 9.36 8.56
N THR A 51 3.16 8.60 8.13
CA THR A 51 2.67 7.43 8.87
C THR A 51 3.77 6.39 9.04
N LEU A 52 4.63 6.24 8.04
CA LEU A 52 5.69 5.23 8.04
C LEU A 52 7.04 5.77 8.53
N SER A 53 7.11 7.04 8.89
CA SER A 53 8.36 7.71 9.26
C SER A 53 9.40 7.65 8.14
N LEU A 54 8.91 7.85 6.91
CA LEU A 54 9.75 7.90 5.71
C LEU A 54 9.64 9.28 5.08
N THR A 55 10.53 9.58 4.13
CA THR A 55 10.38 10.77 3.31
C THR A 55 9.44 10.46 2.15
N ARG A 56 8.84 11.50 1.58
CA ARG A 56 7.99 11.34 0.39
C ARG A 56 8.77 10.68 -0.75
N ARG A 57 10.03 11.05 -0.91
CA ARG A 57 10.91 10.48 -1.92
C ARG A 57 11.07 8.96 -1.74
N GLN A 58 11.27 8.53 -0.50
CA GLN A 58 11.40 7.11 -0.20
C GLN A 58 10.12 6.35 -0.56
N VAL A 59 8.96 6.92 -0.26
CA VAL A 59 7.68 6.33 -0.63
C VAL A 59 7.56 6.22 -2.16
N ALA A 60 7.89 7.31 -2.87
CA ALA A 60 7.81 7.33 -4.33
C ALA A 60 8.73 6.26 -4.95
N GLU A 61 9.92 6.09 -4.40
CA GLU A 61 10.86 5.08 -4.91
C GLU A 61 10.38 3.65 -4.65
N ILE A 62 9.77 3.41 -3.48
CA ILE A 62 9.18 2.11 -3.17
C ILE A 62 8.06 1.80 -4.16
N GLU A 63 7.17 2.77 -4.39
CA GLU A 63 6.04 2.60 -5.29
C GLU A 63 6.46 2.39 -6.74
N ALA A 64 7.55 3.04 -7.14
CA ALA A 64 8.08 2.89 -8.49
C ALA A 64 8.86 1.58 -8.68
N GLY A 65 9.14 0.86 -7.60
CA GLY A 65 9.93 -0.36 -7.67
C GLY A 65 11.41 -0.13 -7.87
N THR A 66 11.90 1.11 -7.62
CA THR A 66 13.31 1.46 -7.80
C THR A 66 14.10 1.41 -6.51
N ALA A 67 13.43 1.16 -5.39
CA ALA A 67 14.09 1.00 -4.09
C ALA A 67 13.81 -0.39 -3.55
N ASN A 68 14.70 -0.84 -2.67
CA ASN A 68 14.52 -2.12 -1.96
C ASN A 68 14.14 -1.80 -0.51
N PRO A 69 12.84 -1.73 -0.20
CA PRO A 69 12.43 -1.47 1.17
C PRO A 69 12.90 -2.60 2.08
N THR A 70 13.23 -2.26 3.32
CA THR A 70 13.61 -3.28 4.29
C THR A 70 12.40 -4.12 4.67
N LEU A 71 12.68 -5.32 5.17
CA LEU A 71 11.64 -6.19 5.69
C LEU A 71 10.87 -5.48 6.81
N GLU A 72 11.61 -4.73 7.64
CA GLU A 72 11.01 -3.95 8.72
C GLU A 72 9.99 -2.94 8.18
N THR A 73 10.31 -2.23 7.09
CA THR A 73 9.40 -1.29 6.47
C THR A 73 8.15 -2.00 5.95
N LEU A 74 8.33 -3.14 5.28
CA LEU A 74 7.21 -3.91 4.75
C LEU A 74 6.30 -4.42 5.86
N PHE A 75 6.87 -4.93 6.95
CA PHE A 75 6.10 -5.39 8.11
C PHE A 75 5.36 -4.23 8.76
N LYS A 76 5.97 -3.04 8.79
CA LYS A 76 5.32 -1.86 9.35
C LYS A 76 4.09 -1.46 8.53
N ILE A 77 4.21 -1.47 7.21
CA ILE A 77 3.07 -1.23 6.32
C ILE A 77 1.97 -2.23 6.64
N GLY A 78 2.31 -3.50 6.72
CA GLY A 78 1.35 -4.54 7.02
C GLY A 78 0.62 -4.30 8.35
N ARG A 79 1.37 -4.04 9.42
CA ARG A 79 0.78 -3.81 10.74
C ARG A 79 -0.19 -2.64 10.76
N ILE A 80 0.18 -1.55 10.09
CA ILE A 80 -0.64 -0.33 10.09
C ILE A 80 -1.92 -0.53 9.29
N PHE A 81 -1.84 -1.23 8.16
CA PHE A 81 -2.95 -1.33 7.22
C PHE A 81 -3.69 -2.67 7.25
N GLY A 82 -3.30 -3.54 8.17
CA GLY A 82 -4.03 -4.79 8.39
C GLY A 82 -3.58 -5.97 7.55
N PHE A 83 -2.31 -6.01 7.15
CA PHE A 83 -1.78 -7.09 6.33
C PHE A 83 -0.56 -7.74 6.97
N THR A 84 -0.29 -8.96 6.52
CA THR A 84 0.95 -9.68 6.87
C THR A 84 1.72 -9.90 5.58
N VAL A 85 3.04 -9.78 5.65
CA VAL A 85 3.91 -10.00 4.50
C VAL A 85 4.44 -11.43 4.56
N GLY A 86 4.40 -12.16 3.44
CA GLY A 86 4.88 -13.53 3.37
C GLY A 86 5.01 -14.00 1.94
N PHE A 87 5.29 -15.28 1.79
CA PHE A 87 5.39 -15.91 0.48
C PHE A 87 4.03 -16.42 0.03
N ILE A 88 3.83 -16.39 -1.28
CA ILE A 88 2.66 -17.03 -1.90
C ILE A 88 3.18 -18.00 -2.94
N THR A 89 2.38 -19.04 -3.21
CA THR A 89 2.76 -20.05 -4.19
C THR A 89 2.80 -19.46 -5.60
N ARG A 90 3.83 -19.79 -6.33
CA ARG A 90 3.89 -19.44 -7.76
C ARG A 90 3.08 -20.46 -8.55
N GLU A 91 2.27 -19.95 -9.44
CA GLU A 91 1.44 -20.79 -10.30
C GLU A 91 2.05 -20.98 -11.65
#